data_51447258e7005403da0d95b4850e63c1
#
_entry.id   51447258e7005403da0d95b4850e63c1
#
_cell.length_a   1.000
_cell.length_b   1.000
_cell.length_c   1.000
_cell.angle_alpha   90.00
_cell.angle_beta   90.00
_cell.angle_gamma   90.00
#
_symmetry.space_group_name_H-M   'P 1'
#
loop_
_entity.id
_entity.type
_entity.pdbx_description
1 polymer ?
#
loop_
_entity_poly.entity_id
_entity_poly.type
_entity_poly.pdbx_seq_one_letter_code
_entity_poly.pdbx_strand_id
1 'polypeptide(L)'
;MEPQRRGRTLHARSYVHRQMYHTEDILYHNETYEKALRALEMGRAARENCDIVTGERAPQIVQLAGDDPEQFVQAARRFLPIADAIDLNLGCPQARARDGHYGGYLLKRREWPLLERIVQALCKSCDVPITTKIRLCDTASDTYELGQRLALAGSSVITLHARHVAPNRRRAGMAKLEHVRGLVDALGAERRTRVLSNGNVRSWADIPTNMAYTHADGVMVGEPLLVNPDLFAPSAACSHHQHYPAQCALSDSQCQWSGSPIVTYLSMCERYPIDAPMSCIQQHIQSMMRGLPPSRETRALHDALRDAGDVQTMLHLARSSSVLQLQAGAVHKDDPK
;
A
#
# COMPACT_ATOMS: atom_id res chain seq x y z
N MET A 1 20.69 23.94 21.95
CA MET A 1 20.48 22.48 22.05
C MET A 1 19.30 22.15 21.14
N GLU A 2 19.57 21.67 19.92
CA GLU A 2 18.54 21.22 19.02
C GLU A 2 18.01 19.86 19.49
N PRO A 3 16.69 19.63 19.46
CA PRO A 3 16.16 18.31 19.74
C PRO A 3 16.51 17.36 18.59
N GLN A 4 17.30 16.35 18.88
CA GLN A 4 17.59 15.25 17.96
C GLN A 4 16.25 14.63 17.51
N ARG A 5 15.84 14.88 16.27
CA ARG A 5 14.77 14.15 15.62
C ARG A 5 15.23 12.70 15.47
N ARG A 6 14.73 11.82 16.32
CA ARG A 6 14.89 10.37 16.17
C ARG A 6 14.23 9.98 14.86
N GLY A 7 15.03 9.66 13.85
CA GLY A 7 14.56 9.10 12.61
C GLY A 7 13.87 7.76 12.89
N ARG A 8 12.54 7.74 12.84
CA ARG A 8 11.78 6.49 12.82
C ARG A 8 12.09 5.77 11.51
N THR A 9 12.81 4.68 11.59
CA THR A 9 13.07 3.80 10.46
C THR A 9 11.75 3.12 10.10
N LEU A 10 11.19 3.43 8.93
CA LEU A 10 10.02 2.72 8.40
C LEU A 10 10.45 1.30 8.04
N HIS A 11 10.18 0.35 8.91
CA HIS A 11 10.45 -1.06 8.63
C HIS A 11 9.51 -1.59 7.55
N ALA A 12 10.04 -2.46 6.67
CA ALA A 12 9.41 -3.01 5.48
C ALA A 12 8.14 -3.88 5.72
N ARG A 13 7.64 -3.99 6.94
CA ARG A 13 6.51 -4.85 7.35
C ARG A 13 5.18 -4.13 7.56
N SER A 14 5.09 -2.85 7.27
CA SER A 14 3.84 -2.13 7.53
C SER A 14 2.86 -2.27 6.37
N TYR A 15 1.73 -2.91 6.63
CA TYR A 15 0.53 -2.81 5.79
C TYR A 15 0.05 -1.37 5.80
N VAL A 16 0.28 -0.66 4.71
CA VAL A 16 -0.24 0.68 4.54
C VAL A 16 -1.57 0.58 3.80
N HIS A 17 -2.67 0.76 4.52
CA HIS A 17 -3.96 0.93 3.86
C HIS A 17 -3.96 2.29 3.16
N ARG A 18 -3.95 2.26 1.83
CA ARG A 18 -3.83 3.45 1.00
C ARG A 18 -5.15 3.74 0.32
N GLN A 19 -5.87 4.70 0.85
CA GLN A 19 -7.03 5.29 0.23
C GLN A 19 -6.65 6.69 -0.28
N MET A 20 -6.92 6.97 -1.55
CA MET A 20 -6.68 8.27 -2.15
C MET A 20 -7.93 9.12 -2.02
N TYR A 21 -7.77 10.31 -1.48
CA TYR A 21 -8.82 11.31 -1.36
C TYR A 21 -8.51 12.54 -2.21
N HIS A 22 -9.48 13.03 -2.96
CA HIS A 22 -9.37 14.33 -3.62
C HIS A 22 -9.53 15.44 -2.59
N THR A 23 -8.70 16.49 -2.67
CA THR A 23 -8.71 17.58 -1.67
C THR A 23 -10.07 18.26 -1.59
N GLU A 24 -10.69 18.55 -2.72
CA GLU A 24 -12.01 19.15 -2.79
C GLU A 24 -13.09 18.28 -2.14
N ASP A 25 -13.09 16.96 -2.39
CA ASP A 25 -14.04 16.03 -1.78
C ASP A 25 -13.95 16.08 -0.26
N ILE A 26 -12.71 16.17 0.28
CA ILE A 26 -12.49 16.25 1.72
C ILE A 26 -12.91 17.60 2.30
N LEU A 27 -12.74 18.69 1.57
CA LEU A 27 -13.04 20.03 2.06
C LEU A 27 -14.51 20.40 1.94
N TYR A 28 -15.15 20.04 0.84
CA TYR A 28 -16.48 20.52 0.49
C TYR A 28 -17.60 19.48 0.59
N HIS A 29 -17.25 18.19 0.72
CA HIS A 29 -18.20 17.08 0.87
C HIS A 29 -18.02 16.38 2.22
N ASN A 30 -18.65 16.92 3.26
CA ASN A 30 -18.48 16.46 4.64
C ASN A 30 -18.81 14.97 4.82
N GLU A 31 -19.80 14.44 4.11
CA GLU A 31 -20.14 13.01 4.13
C GLU A 31 -18.96 12.14 3.63
N THR A 32 -18.26 12.58 2.58
CA THR A 32 -17.08 11.88 2.06
C THR A 32 -15.95 11.90 3.09
N TYR A 33 -15.72 13.03 3.75
CA TYR A 33 -14.73 13.13 4.81
C TYR A 33 -15.06 12.21 5.99
N GLU A 34 -16.30 12.23 6.48
CA GLU A 34 -16.75 11.39 7.60
C GLU A 34 -16.64 9.89 7.29
N LYS A 35 -16.99 9.48 6.06
CA LYS A 35 -16.77 8.10 5.61
C LYS A 35 -15.28 7.74 5.59
N ALA A 36 -14.44 8.62 5.08
CA ALA A 36 -13.00 8.44 5.05
C ALA A 36 -12.42 8.32 6.45
N LEU A 37 -12.81 9.22 7.36
CA LEU A 37 -12.35 9.23 8.75
C LEU A 37 -12.73 7.92 9.46
N ARG A 38 -14.00 7.52 9.40
CA ARG A 38 -14.46 6.26 9.99
C ARG A 38 -13.68 5.05 9.47
N ALA A 39 -13.47 4.95 8.16
CA ALA A 39 -12.72 3.85 7.57
C ALA A 39 -11.25 3.81 8.05
N LEU A 40 -10.62 4.97 8.22
CA LEU A 40 -9.24 5.09 8.72
C LEU A 40 -9.15 4.76 10.22
N GLU A 41 -10.10 5.23 11.03
CA GLU A 41 -10.18 4.91 12.47
C GLU A 41 -10.41 3.42 12.70
N MET A 42 -11.32 2.80 11.95
CA MET A 42 -11.53 1.35 12.01
C MET A 42 -10.30 0.56 11.57
N GLY A 43 -9.64 0.99 10.50
CA GLY A 43 -8.39 0.41 10.05
C GLY A 43 -7.27 0.57 11.10
N ARG A 44 -7.24 1.68 11.83
CA ARG A 44 -6.32 1.89 12.96
C ARG A 44 -6.61 0.93 14.10
N ALA A 45 -7.86 0.83 14.54
CA ALA A 45 -8.29 -0.09 15.59
C ALA A 45 -8.01 -1.55 15.24
N ALA A 46 -8.24 -1.95 13.98
CA ALA A 46 -7.91 -3.29 13.50
C ALA A 46 -6.42 -3.59 13.61
N ARG A 47 -5.54 -2.62 13.29
CA ARG A 47 -4.09 -2.79 13.39
C ARG A 47 -3.57 -2.81 14.83
N GLU A 48 -4.13 -2.01 15.72
CA GLU A 48 -3.76 -2.03 17.15
C GLU A 48 -3.98 -3.40 17.79
N ASN A 49 -4.95 -4.16 17.27
CA ASN A 49 -5.23 -5.52 17.72
C ASN A 49 -4.44 -6.62 17.00
N CYS A 50 -3.69 -6.26 15.95
CA CYS A 50 -3.02 -7.24 15.07
C CYS A 50 -1.49 -7.19 15.13
N ASP A 51 -0.89 -6.21 15.80
CA ASP A 51 0.57 -6.07 15.80
C ASP A 51 1.23 -6.87 16.91
N ILE A 52 1.47 -8.14 16.61
CA ILE A 52 1.99 -9.13 17.57
C ILE A 52 3.53 -9.22 17.49
N VAL A 53 4.16 -8.73 16.41
CA VAL A 53 5.58 -9.03 16.13
C VAL A 53 6.53 -7.95 16.65
N THR A 54 6.13 -6.68 16.65
CA THR A 54 7.00 -5.56 17.01
C THR A 54 6.49 -4.74 18.17
N GLY A 55 5.24 -4.92 18.61
CA GLY A 55 4.57 -4.03 19.56
C GLY A 55 4.34 -2.60 19.01
N GLU A 56 4.70 -2.35 17.75
CA GLU A 56 4.53 -1.08 17.09
C GLU A 56 3.36 -1.13 16.10
N ARG A 57 2.50 -0.15 16.17
CA ARG A 57 1.39 0.01 15.22
C ARG A 57 1.94 0.30 13.81
N ALA A 58 1.45 -0.44 12.81
CA ALA A 58 1.76 -0.15 11.42
C ALA A 58 1.38 1.29 11.04
N PRO A 59 2.28 2.09 10.42
CA PRO A 59 2.01 3.47 10.08
C PRO A 59 0.87 3.61 9.09
N GLN A 60 0.03 4.63 9.30
CA GLN A 60 -1.08 4.98 8.44
C GLN A 60 -0.72 6.18 7.57
N ILE A 61 -0.62 5.97 6.27
CA ILE A 61 -0.32 7.01 5.30
C ILE A 61 -1.60 7.40 4.57
N VAL A 62 -2.00 8.67 4.70
CA VAL A 62 -3.15 9.22 3.97
C VAL A 62 -2.66 9.83 2.66
N GLN A 63 -3.21 9.34 1.53
CA GLN A 63 -2.85 9.87 0.22
C GLN A 63 -3.89 10.87 -0.26
N LEU A 64 -3.43 12.07 -0.60
CA LEU A 64 -4.23 13.15 -1.16
C LEU A 64 -3.92 13.34 -2.65
N ALA A 65 -4.91 13.85 -3.39
CA ALA A 65 -4.81 14.22 -4.80
C ALA A 65 -5.48 15.56 -5.05
N GLY A 66 -4.91 16.37 -5.90
CA GLY A 66 -5.38 17.71 -6.24
C GLY A 66 -4.25 18.48 -6.92
N ASP A 67 -4.43 19.79 -7.07
CA ASP A 67 -3.46 20.70 -7.70
C ASP A 67 -3.33 22.06 -7.00
N ASP A 68 -4.03 22.26 -5.88
CA ASP A 68 -3.97 23.51 -5.13
C ASP A 68 -3.22 23.33 -3.79
N PRO A 69 -2.11 24.09 -3.53
CA PRO A 69 -1.32 23.97 -2.31
C PRO A 69 -2.10 24.28 -1.02
N GLU A 70 -3.03 25.23 -1.05
CA GLU A 70 -3.79 25.63 0.14
C GLU A 70 -4.83 24.57 0.49
N GLN A 71 -5.53 24.03 -0.52
CA GLN A 71 -6.45 22.92 -0.33
C GLN A 71 -5.72 21.67 0.19
N PHE A 72 -4.50 21.37 -0.30
CA PHE A 72 -3.70 20.27 0.25
C PHE A 72 -3.42 20.45 1.74
N VAL A 73 -3.00 21.64 2.17
CA VAL A 73 -2.74 21.94 3.58
C VAL A 73 -4.01 21.80 4.42
N GLN A 74 -5.14 22.34 3.94
CA GLN A 74 -6.40 22.27 4.66
C GLN A 74 -6.91 20.81 4.76
N ALA A 75 -6.87 20.05 3.67
CA ALA A 75 -7.25 18.64 3.67
C ALA A 75 -6.33 17.78 4.56
N ALA A 76 -5.01 18.00 4.48
CA ALA A 76 -4.05 17.30 5.33
C ALA A 76 -4.32 17.52 6.81
N ARG A 77 -4.58 18.77 7.23
CA ARG A 77 -4.88 19.10 8.64
C ARG A 77 -6.07 18.30 9.21
N ARG A 78 -7.05 17.97 8.38
CA ARG A 78 -8.19 17.13 8.82
C ARG A 78 -7.78 15.71 9.19
N PHE A 79 -6.69 15.19 8.60
CA PHE A 79 -6.21 13.82 8.82
C PHE A 79 -5.01 13.72 9.78
N LEU A 80 -4.36 14.85 10.16
CA LEU A 80 -3.19 14.82 11.05
C LEU A 80 -3.43 14.05 12.37
N PRO A 81 -4.62 14.09 13.01
CA PRO A 81 -4.85 13.33 14.25
C PRO A 81 -4.68 11.81 14.09
N ILE A 82 -4.85 11.28 12.87
CA ILE A 82 -4.86 9.84 12.60
C ILE A 82 -3.80 9.41 11.58
N ALA A 83 -3.17 10.33 10.87
CA ALA A 83 -2.17 10.05 9.86
C ALA A 83 -0.76 10.06 10.46
N ASP A 84 0.05 9.06 10.13
CA ASP A 84 1.49 9.01 10.45
C ASP A 84 2.35 9.64 9.34
N ALA A 85 1.78 9.80 8.14
CA ALA A 85 2.35 10.56 7.01
C ALA A 85 1.26 10.99 6.04
N ILE A 86 1.53 12.05 5.27
CA ILE A 86 0.70 12.49 4.15
C ILE A 86 1.44 12.18 2.84
N ASP A 87 0.75 11.57 1.89
CA ASP A 87 1.31 11.24 0.58
C ASP A 87 0.61 12.02 -0.54
N LEU A 88 1.39 12.55 -1.46
CA LEU A 88 0.90 13.24 -2.65
C LEU A 88 0.80 12.26 -3.81
N ASN A 89 -0.39 12.11 -4.40
CA ASN A 89 -0.61 11.28 -5.57
C ASN A 89 -0.19 11.98 -6.85
N LEU A 90 0.87 11.49 -7.47
CA LEU A 90 1.36 11.93 -8.79
C LEU A 90 1.41 10.76 -9.78
N GLY A 91 0.50 9.80 -9.65
CA GLY A 91 0.55 8.60 -10.48
C GLY A 91 -0.80 8.10 -11.01
N CYS A 92 -1.93 8.70 -10.65
CA CYS A 92 -3.25 8.28 -11.10
C CYS A 92 -3.40 8.51 -12.63
N PRO A 93 -3.69 7.45 -13.44
CA PRO A 93 -3.82 7.59 -14.88
C PRO A 93 -5.28 7.71 -15.35
N GLN A 94 -6.25 7.75 -14.45
CA GLN A 94 -7.67 7.71 -14.78
C GLN A 94 -8.13 9.00 -15.48
N ALA A 95 -9.19 8.89 -16.29
CA ALA A 95 -9.78 10.06 -16.99
C ALA A 95 -10.16 11.18 -16.00
N ARG A 96 -10.76 10.83 -14.86
CA ARG A 96 -11.08 11.81 -13.81
C ARG A 96 -9.87 12.57 -13.28
N ALA A 97 -8.67 11.97 -13.28
CA ALA A 97 -7.45 12.65 -12.87
C ALA A 97 -6.96 13.64 -13.95
N ARG A 98 -7.19 13.31 -15.23
CA ARG A 98 -6.95 14.23 -16.34
C ARG A 98 -7.89 15.42 -16.27
N ASP A 99 -9.17 15.14 -16.12
CA ASP A 99 -10.24 16.15 -16.17
C ASP A 99 -10.21 17.06 -14.92
N GLY A 100 -9.80 16.50 -13.77
CA GLY A 100 -9.59 17.23 -12.52
C GLY A 100 -8.16 17.75 -12.31
N HIS A 101 -7.29 17.71 -13.32
CA HIS A 101 -5.91 18.23 -13.30
C HIS A 101 -5.09 17.75 -12.09
N TYR A 102 -5.05 16.41 -11.84
CA TYR A 102 -4.25 15.84 -10.74
C TYR A 102 -3.55 14.53 -11.14
N GLY A 103 -2.82 13.96 -10.21
CA GLY A 103 -2.19 12.65 -10.35
C GLY A 103 -1.08 12.63 -11.39
N GLY A 104 -1.09 11.64 -12.30
CA GLY A 104 -0.06 11.47 -13.31
C GLY A 104 -0.01 12.57 -14.37
N TYR A 105 -1.04 13.40 -14.46
CA TYR A 105 -1.11 14.51 -15.41
C TYR A 105 -0.31 15.74 -14.96
N LEU A 106 0.12 15.77 -13.68
CA LEU A 106 1.01 16.79 -13.14
C LEU A 106 2.51 16.47 -13.35
N LEU A 107 2.86 15.36 -14.01
CA LEU A 107 4.27 14.99 -14.25
C LEU A 107 4.94 15.78 -15.38
N LYS A 108 4.20 16.62 -16.12
CA LYS A 108 4.76 17.47 -17.17
C LYS A 108 5.64 18.56 -16.57
N ARG A 109 6.77 18.90 -17.21
CA ARG A 109 7.74 19.90 -16.73
C ARG A 109 7.10 21.22 -16.30
N ARG A 110 6.10 21.68 -17.02
CA ARG A 110 5.39 22.94 -16.72
C ARG A 110 4.68 22.95 -15.36
N GLU A 111 4.34 21.75 -14.83
CA GLU A 111 3.64 21.59 -13.54
C GLU A 111 4.61 21.46 -12.35
N TRP A 112 5.91 21.22 -12.58
CA TRP A 112 6.86 20.98 -11.51
C TRP A 112 6.97 22.11 -10.47
N PRO A 113 6.94 23.40 -10.85
CA PRO A 113 6.89 24.50 -9.86
C PRO A 113 5.65 24.43 -8.95
N LEU A 114 4.52 23.91 -9.46
CA LEU A 114 3.31 23.67 -8.66
C LEU A 114 3.55 22.54 -7.67
N LEU A 115 4.13 21.41 -8.11
CA LEU A 115 4.42 20.27 -7.25
C LEU A 115 5.38 20.64 -6.11
N GLU A 116 6.42 21.42 -6.40
CA GLU A 116 7.36 21.95 -5.39
C GLU A 116 6.62 22.78 -4.35
N ARG A 117 5.75 23.71 -4.78
CA ARG A 117 4.95 24.53 -3.85
C ARG A 117 4.02 23.69 -2.97
N ILE A 118 3.36 22.66 -3.54
CA ILE A 118 2.49 21.75 -2.75
C ILE A 118 3.30 21.04 -1.68
N VAL A 119 4.44 20.42 -2.05
CA VAL A 119 5.29 19.69 -1.09
C VAL A 119 5.83 20.64 -0.01
N GLN A 120 6.34 21.81 -0.39
CA GLN A 120 6.84 22.82 0.54
C GLN A 120 5.76 23.33 1.50
N ALA A 121 4.54 23.59 1.00
CA ALA A 121 3.41 24.03 1.81
C ALA A 121 3.02 22.96 2.85
N LEU A 122 2.96 21.69 2.43
CA LEU A 122 2.69 20.56 3.33
C LEU A 122 3.81 20.40 4.38
N CYS A 123 5.08 20.45 3.98
CA CYS A 123 6.22 20.33 4.90
C CYS A 123 6.26 21.45 5.94
N LYS A 124 5.81 22.65 5.56
CA LYS A 124 5.70 23.80 6.48
C LYS A 124 4.54 23.67 7.47
N SER A 125 3.46 22.99 7.07
CA SER A 125 2.18 23.01 7.78
C SER A 125 1.85 21.73 8.54
N CYS A 126 2.63 20.65 8.33
CA CYS A 126 2.39 19.35 8.91
C CYS A 126 3.63 18.85 9.66
N ASP A 127 3.43 18.35 10.89
CA ASP A 127 4.50 17.76 11.70
C ASP A 127 4.80 16.29 11.36
N VAL A 128 4.06 15.71 10.40
CA VAL A 128 4.26 14.34 9.90
C VAL A 128 5.06 14.34 8.60
N PRO A 129 5.79 13.26 8.27
CA PRO A 129 6.50 13.15 7.01
C PRO A 129 5.58 13.34 5.80
N ILE A 130 6.08 14.06 4.80
CA ILE A 130 5.43 14.21 3.49
C ILE A 130 6.10 13.25 2.52
N THR A 131 5.30 12.47 1.80
CA THR A 131 5.76 11.51 0.81
C THR A 131 5.12 11.77 -0.55
N THR A 132 5.75 11.32 -1.62
CA THR A 132 5.22 11.47 -2.97
C THR A 132 5.23 10.15 -3.73
N LYS A 133 4.17 9.89 -4.49
CA LYS A 133 4.12 8.71 -5.36
C LYS A 133 3.98 9.12 -6.81
N ILE A 134 5.05 8.88 -7.58
CA ILE A 134 5.18 9.27 -8.97
C ILE A 134 5.11 8.07 -9.93
N ARG A 135 4.93 8.34 -11.21
CA ARG A 135 5.23 7.46 -12.33
C ARG A 135 6.40 8.01 -13.13
N LEU A 136 6.83 7.27 -14.16
CA LEU A 136 7.81 7.76 -15.11
C LEU A 136 7.26 9.00 -15.85
N CYS A 137 8.10 10.02 -15.95
CA CYS A 137 7.91 11.15 -16.86
C CYS A 137 8.14 10.72 -18.32
N ASP A 138 8.06 11.65 -19.26
CA ASP A 138 8.24 11.35 -20.67
C ASP A 138 9.65 10.82 -20.95
N THR A 139 10.67 11.33 -20.27
CA THR A 139 12.06 10.85 -20.36
C THR A 139 12.59 10.37 -19.00
N ALA A 140 13.64 9.56 -19.03
CA ALA A 140 14.36 9.14 -17.83
C ALA A 140 14.95 10.33 -17.08
N SER A 141 15.59 11.25 -17.80
CA SER A 141 16.18 12.47 -17.23
C SER A 141 15.12 13.31 -16.49
N ASP A 142 13.95 13.49 -17.10
CA ASP A 142 12.85 14.20 -16.44
C ASP A 142 12.39 13.51 -15.15
N THR A 143 12.35 12.17 -15.14
CA THR A 143 11.98 11.42 -13.95
C THR A 143 12.97 11.64 -12.81
N TYR A 144 14.27 11.66 -13.13
CA TYR A 144 15.32 11.87 -12.13
C TYR A 144 15.35 13.31 -11.62
N GLU A 145 15.26 14.29 -12.54
CA GLU A 145 15.20 15.70 -12.18
C GLU A 145 13.98 16.01 -11.30
N LEU A 146 12.80 15.50 -11.67
CA LEU A 146 11.60 15.67 -10.84
C LEU A 146 11.81 15.07 -9.44
N GLY A 147 12.41 13.88 -9.36
CA GLY A 147 12.73 13.26 -8.07
C GLY A 147 13.64 14.13 -7.20
N GLN A 148 14.70 14.70 -7.80
CA GLN A 148 15.59 15.63 -7.10
C GLN A 148 14.85 16.89 -6.62
N ARG A 149 13.98 17.49 -7.43
CA ARG A 149 13.16 18.65 -7.07
C ARG A 149 12.20 18.34 -5.92
N LEU A 150 11.53 17.18 -5.95
CA LEU A 150 10.64 16.76 -4.87
C LEU A 150 11.40 16.50 -3.56
N ALA A 151 12.60 15.92 -3.64
CA ALA A 151 13.47 15.72 -2.50
C ALA A 151 13.92 17.07 -1.89
N LEU A 152 14.34 18.04 -2.72
CA LEU A 152 14.70 19.39 -2.30
C LEU A 152 13.51 20.16 -1.72
N ALA A 153 12.29 19.92 -2.23
CA ALA A 153 11.07 20.51 -1.70
C ALA A 153 10.68 19.93 -0.33
N GLY A 154 11.27 18.80 0.10
CA GLY A 154 11.10 18.21 1.43
C GLY A 154 10.39 16.84 1.45
N SER A 155 10.17 16.20 0.30
CA SER A 155 9.61 14.85 0.28
C SER A 155 10.53 13.87 1.00
N SER A 156 10.03 13.22 2.06
CA SER A 156 10.80 12.25 2.88
C SER A 156 10.92 10.89 2.20
N VAL A 157 9.94 10.53 1.38
CA VAL A 157 9.91 9.27 0.61
C VAL A 157 9.36 9.54 -0.77
N ILE A 158 10.06 9.05 -1.79
CA ILE A 158 9.56 9.04 -3.17
C ILE A 158 9.29 7.58 -3.57
N THR A 159 8.03 7.26 -3.87
CA THR A 159 7.68 5.96 -4.45
C THR A 159 7.62 6.09 -5.97
N LEU A 160 8.50 5.42 -6.68
CA LEU A 160 8.49 5.40 -8.15
C LEU A 160 7.77 4.15 -8.67
N HIS A 161 6.57 4.33 -9.24
CA HIS A 161 5.97 3.30 -10.06
C HIS A 161 6.60 3.33 -11.46
N ALA A 162 7.52 2.40 -11.71
CA ALA A 162 8.39 2.42 -12.88
C ALA A 162 7.66 2.08 -14.22
N ARG A 163 6.53 2.73 -14.46
CA ARG A 163 5.73 2.69 -15.70
C ARG A 163 5.27 4.09 -16.05
N HIS A 164 5.14 4.37 -17.36
CA HIS A 164 4.54 5.63 -17.81
C HIS A 164 3.04 5.70 -17.46
N VAL A 165 2.49 6.91 -17.46
CA VAL A 165 1.05 7.15 -17.40
C VAL A 165 0.45 6.61 -18.70
N ALA A 166 -0.46 5.64 -18.59
CA ALA A 166 -1.18 5.10 -19.73
C ALA A 166 -2.68 5.29 -19.50
N PRO A 167 -3.36 6.15 -20.26
CA PRO A 167 -4.81 6.30 -20.19
C PRO A 167 -5.48 4.94 -20.38
N ASN A 168 -6.50 4.66 -19.57
CA ASN A 168 -7.29 3.43 -19.63
C ASN A 168 -6.56 2.11 -19.32
N ARG A 169 -5.27 2.13 -18.96
CA ARG A 169 -4.52 0.93 -18.54
C ARG A 169 -3.79 1.18 -17.23
N ARG A 170 -4.16 0.44 -16.19
CA ARG A 170 -3.44 0.48 -14.90
C ARG A 170 -2.01 -0.03 -15.04
N ARG A 171 -1.77 -0.97 -15.97
CA ARG A 171 -0.47 -1.56 -16.31
C ARG A 171 -0.30 -1.56 -17.82
N ALA A 172 0.81 -0.99 -18.28
CA ALA A 172 1.30 -1.13 -19.63
C ALA A 172 2.67 -1.83 -19.56
N GLY A 173 2.68 -3.14 -19.74
CA GLY A 173 3.92 -3.94 -19.73
C GLY A 173 4.59 -4.10 -18.35
N MET A 174 5.82 -4.59 -18.37
CA MET A 174 6.69 -4.72 -17.19
C MET A 174 7.09 -3.36 -16.66
N ALA A 175 7.29 -3.24 -15.34
CA ALA A 175 7.89 -2.05 -14.76
C ALA A 175 9.37 -1.98 -15.12
N LYS A 176 9.82 -0.80 -15.54
CA LYS A 176 11.20 -0.51 -15.96
C LYS A 176 12.05 -0.17 -14.73
N LEU A 177 12.45 -1.21 -14.00
CA LEU A 177 13.12 -1.07 -12.70
C LEU A 177 14.48 -0.34 -12.78
N GLU A 178 15.11 -0.33 -13.96
CA GLU A 178 16.31 0.46 -14.24
C GLU A 178 16.12 1.95 -13.93
N HIS A 179 14.91 2.48 -14.09
CA HIS A 179 14.62 3.88 -13.73
C HIS A 179 14.47 4.10 -12.22
N VAL A 180 14.13 3.08 -11.44
CA VAL A 180 14.20 3.20 -9.98
C VAL A 180 15.65 3.34 -9.55
N ARG A 181 16.53 2.48 -10.09
CA ARG A 181 17.97 2.56 -9.84
C ARG A 181 18.53 3.93 -10.25
N GLY A 182 18.20 4.39 -11.48
CA GLY A 182 18.66 5.71 -11.94
C GLY A 182 18.17 6.87 -11.07
N LEU A 183 16.98 6.79 -10.48
CA LEU A 183 16.50 7.78 -9.51
C LEU A 183 17.31 7.72 -8.20
N VAL A 184 17.60 6.52 -7.70
CA VAL A 184 18.44 6.32 -6.51
C VAL A 184 19.83 6.92 -6.72
N ASP A 185 20.44 6.63 -7.88
CA ASP A 185 21.77 7.14 -8.26
C ASP A 185 21.76 8.68 -8.40
N ALA A 186 20.71 9.25 -8.98
CA ALA A 186 20.55 10.70 -9.15
C ALA A 186 20.35 11.45 -7.83
N LEU A 187 19.74 10.82 -6.82
CA LEU A 187 19.61 11.39 -5.48
C LEU A 187 20.89 11.28 -4.65
N GLY A 188 21.81 10.40 -5.04
CA GLY A 188 23.11 10.22 -4.39
C GLY A 188 23.08 9.37 -3.10
N ALA A 189 24.28 9.01 -2.63
CA ALA A 189 24.43 8.14 -1.47
C ALA A 189 24.01 8.81 -0.16
N GLU A 190 24.25 10.10 -0.02
CA GLU A 190 23.92 10.91 1.18
C GLU A 190 22.47 11.42 1.21
N ARG A 191 21.61 10.84 0.37
CA ARG A 191 20.21 11.27 0.26
C ARG A 191 19.45 11.11 1.58
N ARG A 192 18.72 12.16 1.96
CA ARG A 192 17.78 12.11 3.09
C ARG A 192 16.43 11.53 2.68
N THR A 193 16.05 11.67 1.41
CA THR A 193 14.83 11.13 0.83
C THR A 193 15.00 9.66 0.53
N ARG A 194 14.11 8.82 1.05
CA ARG A 194 14.06 7.38 0.76
C ARG A 194 13.34 7.12 -0.55
N VAL A 195 13.73 6.05 -1.24
CA VAL A 195 13.11 5.62 -2.49
C VAL A 195 12.44 4.27 -2.31
N LEU A 196 11.16 4.15 -2.66
CA LEU A 196 10.46 2.88 -2.74
C LEU A 196 10.24 2.46 -4.19
N SER A 197 10.67 1.24 -4.51
CA SER A 197 10.41 0.62 -5.81
C SER A 197 8.98 0.10 -5.88
N ASN A 198 8.23 0.51 -6.91
CA ASN A 198 6.87 0.01 -7.15
C ASN A 198 6.73 -0.63 -8.52
N GLY A 199 6.49 -1.92 -8.54
CA GLY A 199 6.25 -2.74 -9.71
C GLY A 199 7.02 -4.06 -9.69
N ASN A 200 6.50 -5.04 -10.43
CA ASN A 200 7.06 -6.38 -10.65
C ASN A 200 7.22 -7.27 -9.41
N VAL A 201 6.95 -6.82 -8.20
CA VAL A 201 6.92 -7.67 -7.00
C VAL A 201 5.58 -8.40 -6.94
N ARG A 202 5.61 -9.74 -6.98
CA ARG A 202 4.45 -10.63 -6.98
C ARG A 202 4.45 -11.61 -5.82
N SER A 203 5.64 -11.87 -5.25
CA SER A 203 5.87 -12.79 -4.15
C SER A 203 6.89 -12.20 -3.18
N TRP A 204 7.03 -12.81 -2.00
CA TRP A 204 8.07 -12.48 -1.04
C TRP A 204 9.49 -12.59 -1.65
N ALA A 205 9.72 -13.63 -2.47
CA ALA A 205 11.02 -13.88 -3.10
C ALA A 205 11.45 -12.78 -4.08
N ASP A 206 10.49 -12.03 -4.66
CA ASP A 206 10.81 -10.92 -5.56
C ASP A 206 11.37 -9.69 -4.82
N ILE A 207 11.11 -9.56 -3.52
CA ILE A 207 11.48 -8.38 -2.73
C ILE A 207 13.00 -8.18 -2.68
N PRO A 208 13.80 -9.16 -2.20
CA PRO A 208 15.25 -9.00 -2.14
C PRO A 208 15.87 -8.80 -3.53
N THR A 209 15.37 -9.50 -4.55
CA THR A 209 15.85 -9.35 -5.94
C THR A 209 15.56 -7.94 -6.47
N ASN A 210 14.36 -7.41 -6.22
CA ASN A 210 13.99 -6.05 -6.63
C ASN A 210 14.87 -5.01 -5.93
N MET A 211 15.06 -5.13 -4.61
CA MET A 211 15.87 -4.19 -3.83
C MET A 211 17.36 -4.25 -4.23
N ALA A 212 17.90 -5.44 -4.43
CA ALA A 212 19.29 -5.61 -4.87
C ALA A 212 19.54 -4.99 -6.26
N TYR A 213 18.58 -5.12 -7.17
CA TYR A 213 18.67 -4.54 -8.51
C TYR A 213 18.49 -3.02 -8.52
N THR A 214 17.53 -2.51 -7.77
CA THR A 214 17.13 -1.09 -7.81
C THR A 214 17.90 -0.21 -6.86
N HIS A 215 18.56 -0.78 -5.84
CA HIS A 215 19.14 -0.10 -4.69
C HIS A 215 18.13 0.80 -3.93
N ALA A 216 16.84 0.52 -4.08
CA ALA A 216 15.79 1.21 -3.35
C ALA A 216 15.79 0.84 -1.86
N ASP A 217 15.30 1.73 -1.03
CA ASP A 217 15.20 1.53 0.44
C ASP A 217 14.09 0.56 0.83
N GLY A 218 13.21 0.20 -0.10
CA GLY A 218 12.11 -0.74 0.09
C GLY A 218 11.26 -0.90 -1.16
N VAL A 219 10.19 -1.68 -1.04
CA VAL A 219 9.23 -1.92 -2.12
C VAL A 219 7.83 -1.49 -1.74
N MET A 220 7.05 -1.07 -2.73
CA MET A 220 5.61 -0.87 -2.61
C MET A 220 4.89 -1.88 -3.50
N VAL A 221 3.96 -2.61 -2.92
CA VAL A 221 3.11 -3.57 -3.63
C VAL A 221 1.66 -3.12 -3.56
N GLY A 222 0.91 -3.27 -4.63
CA GLY A 222 -0.51 -2.95 -4.69
C GLY A 222 -1.33 -4.17 -5.09
N GLU A 223 -1.56 -4.32 -6.40
CA GLU A 223 -2.47 -5.34 -6.94
C GLU A 223 -2.14 -6.80 -6.55
N PRO A 224 -0.87 -7.25 -6.45
CA PRO A 224 -0.57 -8.60 -5.98
C PRO A 224 -1.10 -8.90 -4.58
N LEU A 225 -1.21 -7.90 -3.69
CA LEU A 225 -1.82 -8.07 -2.37
C LEU A 225 -3.32 -8.39 -2.42
N LEU A 226 -4.01 -8.05 -3.51
CA LEU A 226 -5.41 -8.46 -3.69
C LEU A 226 -5.55 -9.96 -3.96
N VAL A 227 -4.52 -10.58 -4.50
CA VAL A 227 -4.48 -12.03 -4.77
C VAL A 227 -3.87 -12.79 -3.60
N ASN A 228 -2.80 -12.24 -3.03
CA ASN A 228 -2.08 -12.81 -1.89
C ASN A 228 -1.88 -11.74 -0.81
N PRO A 229 -2.79 -11.61 0.15
CA PRO A 229 -2.63 -10.68 1.28
C PRO A 229 -1.40 -10.97 2.15
N ASP A 230 -0.94 -12.23 2.17
CA ASP A 230 0.23 -12.67 2.94
C ASP A 230 1.56 -12.48 2.18
N LEU A 231 1.57 -11.73 1.08
CA LEU A 231 2.75 -11.51 0.24
C LEU A 231 3.98 -11.04 1.04
N PHE A 232 3.78 -10.27 2.10
CA PHE A 232 4.85 -9.79 2.98
C PHE A 232 5.15 -10.71 4.18
N ALA A 233 4.39 -11.80 4.36
CA ALA A 233 4.73 -12.80 5.34
C ALA A 233 5.84 -13.70 4.79
N PRO A 234 6.96 -13.90 5.53
CA PRO A 234 7.96 -14.88 5.13
C PRO A 234 7.30 -16.26 5.11
N SER A 235 7.42 -16.98 3.98
CA SER A 235 6.98 -18.38 3.96
C SER A 235 7.89 -19.22 4.86
N ALA A 236 7.33 -20.18 5.57
CA ALA A 236 8.12 -21.14 6.38
C ALA A 236 9.17 -21.91 5.56
N ALA A 237 9.01 -22.00 4.25
CA ALA A 237 9.95 -22.60 3.31
C ALA A 237 11.16 -21.71 2.95
N CYS A 238 11.20 -20.45 3.40
CA CYS A 238 12.33 -19.56 3.10
C CYS A 238 13.43 -19.76 4.14
N SER A 239 14.32 -20.75 3.92
CA SER A 239 15.46 -21.10 4.78
C SER A 239 16.56 -20.02 4.90
N HIS A 240 16.32 -18.80 4.41
CA HIS A 240 17.25 -17.68 4.49
C HIS A 240 16.95 -16.74 5.67
N HIS A 241 16.52 -17.31 6.82
CA HIS A 241 16.27 -16.56 8.06
C HIS A 241 17.51 -15.96 8.74
N GLN A 242 18.69 -16.02 8.14
CA GLN A 242 19.94 -15.60 8.81
C GLN A 242 20.09 -14.10 9.07
N HIS A 243 19.20 -13.24 8.55
CA HIS A 243 19.31 -11.78 8.72
C HIS A 243 18.10 -11.09 9.36
N TYR A 244 17.14 -11.83 9.89
CA TYR A 244 16.09 -11.27 10.74
C TYR A 244 16.21 -11.87 12.14
N PRO A 245 16.20 -11.04 13.20
CA PRO A 245 16.32 -11.56 14.55
C PRO A 245 15.20 -12.57 14.82
N ALA A 246 15.59 -13.73 15.34
CA ALA A 246 14.73 -14.85 15.70
C ALA A 246 13.84 -14.55 16.92
N GLN A 247 13.11 -13.43 16.92
CA GLN A 247 12.24 -13.00 18.02
C GLN A 247 10.75 -13.16 17.71
N CYS A 248 10.40 -13.96 16.72
CA CYS A 248 9.03 -14.44 16.61
C CYS A 248 8.87 -15.74 17.41
N ALA A 249 9.20 -15.69 18.69
CA ALA A 249 8.91 -16.76 19.66
C ALA A 249 7.50 -16.54 20.25
N LEU A 250 6.49 -16.44 19.37
CA LEU A 250 5.10 -16.56 19.80
C LEU A 250 4.72 -18.02 19.66
N SER A 251 4.22 -18.59 20.77
CA SER A 251 3.60 -19.92 20.74
C SER A 251 2.51 -19.97 19.69
N ASP A 252 2.34 -21.08 18.98
CA ASP A 252 1.32 -21.32 17.94
C ASP A 252 -0.11 -20.92 18.36
N SER A 253 -0.38 -20.86 19.66
CA SER A 253 -1.67 -20.45 20.24
C SER A 253 -1.93 -18.93 20.21
N GLN A 254 -0.90 -18.09 19.97
CA GLN A 254 -1.01 -16.62 19.91
C GLN A 254 -1.05 -16.08 18.48
N CYS A 255 -0.71 -16.89 17.49
CA CYS A 255 -0.81 -16.53 16.09
C CYS A 255 -2.25 -16.74 15.60
N GLN A 256 -3.14 -15.77 15.83
CA GLN A 256 -4.56 -15.81 15.38
C GLN A 256 -4.73 -15.82 13.84
N TRP A 257 -3.66 -15.91 13.08
CA TRP A 257 -3.61 -15.84 11.62
C TRP A 257 -3.33 -17.19 10.94
N SER A 258 -3.56 -18.30 11.64
CA SER A 258 -3.34 -19.66 11.10
C SER A 258 -4.42 -20.15 10.11
N GLY A 259 -5.20 -19.25 9.54
CA GLY A 259 -6.30 -19.58 8.63
C GLY A 259 -6.11 -19.06 7.22
N SER A 260 -6.99 -19.47 6.32
CA SER A 260 -7.05 -18.93 4.96
C SER A 260 -7.19 -17.41 4.95
N PRO A 261 -6.44 -16.66 4.09
CA PRO A 261 -6.59 -15.21 3.94
C PRO A 261 -8.04 -14.76 3.69
N ILE A 262 -8.83 -15.59 3.00
CA ILE A 262 -10.26 -15.32 2.74
C ILE A 262 -11.06 -15.34 4.04
N VAL A 263 -10.86 -16.35 4.89
CA VAL A 263 -11.54 -16.46 6.18
C VAL A 263 -11.15 -15.28 7.07
N THR A 264 -9.87 -14.96 7.13
CA THR A 264 -9.35 -13.81 7.86
C THR A 264 -9.97 -12.49 7.39
N TYR A 265 -9.98 -12.25 6.08
CA TYR A 265 -10.57 -11.04 5.51
C TYR A 265 -12.06 -10.90 5.84
N LEU A 266 -12.84 -11.98 5.69
CA LEU A 266 -14.27 -11.97 6.02
C LEU A 266 -14.53 -11.79 7.52
N SER A 267 -13.70 -12.40 8.39
CA SER A 267 -13.79 -12.18 9.84
C SER A 267 -13.48 -10.71 10.21
N MET A 268 -12.56 -10.06 9.48
CA MET A 268 -12.29 -8.63 9.66
C MET A 268 -13.48 -7.78 9.19
N CYS A 269 -14.10 -8.12 8.06
CA CYS A 269 -15.30 -7.42 7.57
C CYS A 269 -16.48 -7.55 8.55
N GLU A 270 -16.62 -8.70 9.20
CA GLU A 270 -17.65 -8.92 10.22
C GLU A 270 -17.36 -8.11 11.50
N ARG A 271 -16.12 -8.15 11.98
CA ARG A 271 -15.70 -7.46 13.21
C ARG A 271 -15.66 -5.95 13.07
N TYR A 272 -15.29 -5.46 11.88
CA TYR A 272 -15.16 -4.04 11.56
C TYR A 272 -16.04 -3.70 10.35
N PRO A 273 -17.37 -3.62 10.53
CA PRO A 273 -18.29 -3.35 9.45
C PRO A 273 -18.05 -1.93 8.90
N ILE A 274 -17.62 -1.84 7.65
CA ILE A 274 -17.44 -0.57 6.93
C ILE A 274 -18.64 -0.34 6.02
N ASP A 275 -18.97 0.93 5.79
CA ASP A 275 -19.99 1.34 4.82
C ASP A 275 -19.42 1.18 3.38
N ALA A 276 -19.11 -0.06 3.02
CA ALA A 276 -18.67 -0.43 1.69
C ALA A 276 -19.74 -1.30 1.00
N PRO A 277 -20.03 -1.07 -0.29
CA PRO A 277 -20.93 -1.93 -1.03
C PRO A 277 -20.45 -3.39 -0.98
N MET A 278 -21.37 -4.34 -0.82
CA MET A 278 -21.06 -5.78 -0.84
C MET A 278 -20.23 -6.18 -2.06
N SER A 279 -20.45 -5.53 -3.21
CA SER A 279 -19.66 -5.74 -4.43
C SER A 279 -18.17 -5.49 -4.25
N CYS A 280 -17.75 -4.59 -3.34
CA CYS A 280 -16.34 -4.38 -3.03
C CYS A 280 -15.75 -5.58 -2.28
N ILE A 281 -16.47 -6.11 -1.30
CA ILE A 281 -16.07 -7.32 -0.56
C ILE A 281 -15.98 -8.50 -1.52
N GLN A 282 -17.00 -8.70 -2.37
CA GLN A 282 -17.02 -9.75 -3.38
C GLN A 282 -15.83 -9.65 -4.36
N GLN A 283 -15.47 -8.43 -4.80
CA GLN A 283 -14.31 -8.23 -5.67
C GLN A 283 -12.98 -8.60 -5.01
N HIS A 284 -12.82 -8.31 -3.71
CA HIS A 284 -11.65 -8.74 -2.95
C HIS A 284 -11.59 -10.27 -2.83
N ILE A 285 -12.70 -10.91 -2.46
CA ILE A 285 -12.80 -12.38 -2.42
C ILE A 285 -12.48 -13.01 -3.77
N GLN A 286 -13.08 -12.52 -4.85
CA GLN A 286 -12.79 -13.00 -6.21
C GLN A 286 -11.31 -12.84 -6.58
N SER A 287 -10.65 -11.79 -6.09
CA SER A 287 -9.23 -11.58 -6.32
C SER A 287 -8.39 -12.62 -5.58
N MET A 288 -8.68 -12.88 -4.31
CA MET A 288 -8.00 -13.91 -3.51
C MET A 288 -8.26 -15.32 -4.07
N MET A 289 -9.48 -15.61 -4.52
CA MET A 289 -9.82 -16.90 -5.15
C MET A 289 -8.98 -17.21 -6.39
N ARG A 290 -8.51 -16.19 -7.13
CA ARG A 290 -7.59 -16.40 -8.27
C ARG A 290 -6.21 -16.94 -7.86
N GLY A 291 -5.83 -16.79 -6.60
CA GLY A 291 -4.60 -17.38 -6.03
C GLY A 291 -4.72 -18.85 -5.70
N LEU A 292 -5.93 -19.43 -5.70
CA LEU A 292 -6.17 -20.83 -5.39
C LEU A 292 -5.94 -21.74 -6.61
N PRO A 293 -5.52 -23.02 -6.40
CA PRO A 293 -5.45 -24.01 -7.46
C PRO A 293 -6.82 -24.20 -8.14
N PRO A 294 -6.87 -24.31 -9.46
CA PRO A 294 -8.11 -24.52 -10.17
C PRO A 294 -8.62 -25.97 -9.95
N SER A 295 -9.79 -26.12 -9.32
CA SER A 295 -10.48 -27.37 -9.15
C SER A 295 -11.99 -27.19 -9.32
N ARG A 296 -12.78 -28.29 -9.31
CA ARG A 296 -14.24 -28.22 -9.30
C ARG A 296 -14.74 -27.60 -8.00
N GLU A 297 -14.13 -27.98 -6.89
CA GLU A 297 -14.45 -27.50 -5.55
C GLU A 297 -14.13 -26.00 -5.42
N THR A 298 -12.97 -25.54 -5.95
CA THR A 298 -12.61 -24.11 -5.98
C THR A 298 -13.62 -23.29 -6.77
N ARG A 299 -14.10 -23.82 -7.90
CA ARG A 299 -15.14 -23.15 -8.71
C ARG A 299 -16.48 -23.08 -7.98
N ALA A 300 -16.90 -24.18 -7.37
CA ALA A 300 -18.15 -24.22 -6.60
C ALA A 300 -18.13 -23.24 -5.42
N LEU A 301 -17.01 -23.18 -4.69
CA LEU A 301 -16.82 -22.21 -3.62
C LEU A 301 -16.86 -20.77 -4.14
N HIS A 302 -16.19 -20.49 -5.26
CA HIS A 302 -16.20 -19.15 -5.88
C HIS A 302 -17.63 -18.70 -6.23
N ASP A 303 -18.42 -19.59 -6.84
CA ASP A 303 -19.80 -19.29 -7.20
C ASP A 303 -20.66 -19.07 -5.96
N ALA A 304 -20.54 -19.92 -4.94
CA ALA A 304 -21.26 -19.76 -3.68
C ALA A 304 -20.91 -18.43 -2.96
N LEU A 305 -19.63 -18.05 -2.92
CA LEU A 305 -19.20 -16.79 -2.31
C LEU A 305 -19.64 -15.55 -3.12
N ARG A 306 -19.70 -15.68 -4.44
CA ARG A 306 -20.21 -14.59 -5.31
C ARG A 306 -21.71 -14.36 -5.09
N ASP A 307 -22.48 -15.43 -4.93
CA ASP A 307 -23.94 -15.38 -4.85
C ASP A 307 -24.43 -15.11 -3.40
N ALA A 308 -23.55 -15.15 -2.41
CA ALA A 308 -23.87 -14.83 -1.02
C ALA A 308 -24.23 -13.36 -0.85
N GLY A 309 -25.34 -13.10 -0.15
CA GLY A 309 -25.91 -11.76 0.01
C GLY A 309 -25.31 -10.94 1.17
N ASP A 310 -24.56 -11.58 2.07
CA ASP A 310 -24.01 -10.94 3.28
C ASP A 310 -22.69 -11.58 3.73
N VAL A 311 -21.95 -10.86 4.58
CA VAL A 311 -20.63 -11.27 5.09
C VAL A 311 -20.71 -12.52 5.96
N GLN A 312 -21.77 -12.70 6.77
CA GLN A 312 -21.90 -13.85 7.68
C GLN A 312 -22.08 -15.15 6.87
N THR A 313 -22.93 -15.09 5.85
CA THR A 313 -23.11 -16.21 4.90
C THR A 313 -21.80 -16.55 4.20
N MET A 314 -21.07 -15.55 3.70
CA MET A 314 -19.75 -15.75 3.08
C MET A 314 -18.75 -16.40 4.05
N LEU A 315 -18.71 -15.93 5.28
CA LEU A 315 -17.79 -16.43 6.31
C LEU A 315 -18.13 -17.88 6.69
N HIS A 316 -19.41 -18.22 6.81
CA HIS A 316 -19.85 -19.60 7.03
C HIS A 316 -19.41 -20.52 5.89
N LEU A 317 -19.65 -20.14 4.64
CA LEU A 317 -19.23 -20.89 3.45
C LEU A 317 -17.71 -21.08 3.41
N ALA A 318 -16.96 -20.02 3.71
CA ALA A 318 -15.50 -20.07 3.70
C ALA A 318 -14.95 -21.00 4.79
N ARG A 319 -15.49 -20.96 6.02
CA ARG A 319 -15.08 -21.82 7.13
C ARG A 319 -15.41 -23.27 6.91
N SER A 320 -16.51 -23.58 6.22
CA SER A 320 -16.98 -24.94 5.93
C SER A 320 -16.26 -25.55 4.71
N SER A 321 -15.45 -24.77 3.99
CA SER A 321 -14.82 -25.22 2.75
C SER A 321 -13.57 -26.05 3.00
N SER A 322 -13.55 -27.29 2.51
CA SER A 322 -12.35 -28.14 2.49
C SER A 322 -11.18 -27.55 1.70
N VAL A 323 -11.48 -26.79 0.64
CA VAL A 323 -10.46 -26.08 -0.17
C VAL A 323 -9.63 -25.12 0.67
N LEU A 324 -10.28 -24.37 1.57
CA LEU A 324 -9.61 -23.40 2.42
C LEU A 324 -9.00 -24.02 3.68
N GLN A 325 -9.55 -25.12 4.17
CA GLN A 325 -9.01 -25.90 5.29
C GLN A 325 -7.70 -26.61 4.93
N LEU A 326 -7.61 -27.17 3.71
CA LEU A 326 -6.38 -27.78 3.21
C LEU A 326 -5.21 -26.80 3.10
N GLN A 327 -5.47 -25.53 2.81
CA GLN A 327 -4.44 -24.50 2.82
C GLN A 327 -3.89 -24.22 4.23
N ALA A 328 -4.74 -24.22 5.24
CA ALA A 328 -4.33 -24.06 6.63
C ALA A 328 -3.51 -25.26 7.14
N GLY A 329 -3.78 -26.48 6.63
CA GLY A 329 -3.08 -27.71 7.01
C GLY A 329 -1.78 -27.99 6.25
N ALA A 330 -1.59 -27.40 5.07
CA ALA A 330 -0.38 -27.59 4.25
C ALA A 330 0.84 -26.84 4.84
N VAL A 331 0.62 -25.82 5.67
CA VAL A 331 1.68 -25.07 6.37
C VAL A 331 2.35 -25.93 7.48
N HIS A 332 1.74 -27.04 7.91
CA HIS A 332 2.22 -27.86 9.03
C HIS A 332 2.76 -29.26 8.64
N LYS A 333 2.86 -29.62 7.35
CA LYS A 333 3.21 -30.99 6.97
C LYS A 333 4.58 -31.22 6.33
N ASP A 334 5.41 -30.23 6.16
CA ASP A 334 6.80 -30.39 5.66
C ASP A 334 7.82 -30.22 6.78
N ASP A 335 7.72 -31.06 7.82
CA ASP A 335 8.82 -31.32 8.75
C ASP A 335 9.40 -32.71 8.39
N PRO A 336 10.56 -32.82 7.74
CA PRO A 336 11.21 -34.11 7.55
C PRO A 336 11.84 -34.54 8.87
N LYS A 337 11.51 -35.76 9.27
CA LYS A 337 12.16 -36.47 10.37
C LYS A 337 13.64 -36.66 10.12
#